data_0a937061a6714ed3fd17e12b3f5b3972
#
_entry.id   0a937061a6714ed3fd17e12b3f5b3972
#
_cell.length_a   1.000
_cell.length_b   1.000
_cell.length_c   1.000
_cell.angle_alpha   90.00
_cell.angle_beta   90.00
_cell.angle_gamma   90.00
#
_symmetry.space_group_name_H-M   'P 1'
#
loop_
_entity.id
_entity.type
_entity.pdbx_description
1 polymer ?
#
loop_
_entity_poly.entity_id
_entity_poly.type
_entity_poly.pdbx_seq_one_letter_code
_entity_poly.pdbx_strand_id
1 'polypeptide(L)'
;ISEERTREIWQESIDHLENYRKNLTNSGEKSSLNVYRNEISELCFQAAKEERSLYRLTVPTGAGKTLSSLRFALCHAQKYHKRHIIYVAPYNSILEQNAEEIRQAVGNADFVLEHHCNIFYEDENREMVYKKLTESWDAPIIVTTAVQMLNTLFSSQKSSIRRMYNLCNSVIIFDEVQAFPVRGTELFNLAVNFLTAFCNTTVVLCSATQPSLASLKENNLSDCVEMAGPSWKYTDAFKRVEIEDKTDLVRGGMEPEDIAEFALKAFREYGSVLIIVNTRKCAKQVYEELKRSCGEECELYHLSTSMCPKNRKEELNAIEQARTNKKPVICVSTQLIEAGVNLSFGCVIRSLAGLDSIVQAAGRCNRHKELEMGKVYIVKMAQDAERLDRLYDIRRAQKAAEKFLYYFKMDPEQFGGSMDSEDSVTAYYGEYFHDTGAEPTKYPSRSCETTLDELLGRNRPARSQFERKHGSRERMPRICQAFATAGNEYQVIEEDTKVTVVVPYDEAAEEAIDTLEDRFSSLSDHKNAVRVL
;
A
#
# COMPACT_ATOMS: atom_id res chain seq x y z
N ILE A 1 -14.08 -10.82 23.66
CA ILE A 1 -14.00 -9.74 24.68
C ILE A 1 -15.43 -9.26 24.96
N SER A 2 -15.77 -8.98 26.26
CA SER A 2 -17.10 -8.42 26.61
C SER A 2 -17.26 -6.99 26.11
N GLU A 3 -18.51 -6.52 25.90
CA GLU A 3 -18.76 -5.16 25.46
C GLU A 3 -18.24 -4.11 26.46
N GLU A 4 -18.35 -4.40 27.76
CA GLU A 4 -17.86 -3.54 28.83
C GLU A 4 -16.34 -3.39 28.75
N ARG A 5 -15.62 -4.51 28.64
CA ARG A 5 -14.16 -4.48 28.50
C ARG A 5 -13.72 -3.80 27.20
N THR A 6 -14.49 -3.97 26.12
CA THR A 6 -14.20 -3.25 24.86
C THR A 6 -14.31 -1.74 25.02
N ARG A 7 -15.30 -1.25 25.75
CA ARG A 7 -15.44 0.19 26.03
C ARG A 7 -14.28 0.73 26.87
N GLU A 8 -13.86 -0.01 27.89
CA GLU A 8 -12.68 0.35 28.70
C GLU A 8 -11.42 0.45 27.83
N ILE A 9 -11.18 -0.54 26.96
CA ILE A 9 -10.04 -0.55 26.02
C ILE A 9 -10.06 0.70 25.13
N TRP A 10 -11.22 1.05 24.58
CA TRP A 10 -11.32 2.26 23.75
C TRP A 10 -11.03 3.52 24.54
N GLN A 11 -11.53 3.63 25.78
CA GLN A 11 -11.27 4.80 26.62
C GLN A 11 -9.78 4.90 26.99
N GLU A 12 -9.16 3.80 27.46
CA GLU A 12 -7.72 3.73 27.76
C GLU A 12 -6.88 4.15 26.55
N SER A 13 -7.21 3.62 25.36
CA SER A 13 -6.50 3.91 24.12
C SER A 13 -6.65 5.38 23.67
N ILE A 14 -7.84 5.97 23.84
CA ILE A 14 -8.08 7.39 23.51
C ILE A 14 -7.29 8.29 24.44
N ASP A 15 -7.33 8.04 25.76
CA ASP A 15 -6.62 8.85 26.75
C ASP A 15 -5.11 8.82 26.50
N HIS A 16 -4.57 7.64 26.16
CA HIS A 16 -3.17 7.51 25.83
C HIS A 16 -2.81 8.21 24.51
N LEU A 17 -3.60 8.04 23.46
CA LEU A 17 -3.40 8.70 22.15
C LEU A 17 -3.40 10.23 22.29
N GLU A 18 -4.33 10.81 23.05
CA GLU A 18 -4.37 12.26 23.25
C GLU A 18 -3.12 12.78 23.99
N ASN A 19 -2.60 12.01 24.96
CA ASN A 19 -1.35 12.34 25.63
C ASN A 19 -0.14 12.17 24.69
N TYR A 20 -0.08 11.10 23.92
CA TYR A 20 0.96 10.86 22.92
C TYR A 20 1.04 12.01 21.91
N ARG A 21 -0.10 12.45 21.36
CA ARG A 21 -0.18 13.58 20.44
C ARG A 21 0.30 14.90 21.05
N LYS A 22 -0.08 15.18 22.31
CA LYS A 22 0.41 16.38 23.04
C LYS A 22 1.93 16.36 23.18
N ASN A 23 2.51 15.21 23.49
CA ASN A 23 3.96 15.05 23.61
C ASN A 23 4.66 15.27 22.28
N LEU A 24 4.14 14.72 21.17
CA LEU A 24 4.68 14.96 19.82
C LEU A 24 4.64 16.46 19.44
N THR A 25 3.59 17.16 19.84
CA THR A 25 3.47 18.60 19.56
C THR A 25 4.44 19.43 20.39
N ASN A 26 4.71 19.02 21.62
CA ASN A 26 5.57 19.75 22.56
C ASN A 26 7.09 19.46 22.35
N SER A 27 7.44 18.26 21.91
CA SER A 27 8.82 17.81 21.68
C SER A 27 9.38 18.17 20.31
N GLY A 28 8.50 18.48 19.35
CA GLY A 28 8.90 18.89 18.00
C GLY A 28 9.24 20.39 17.95
N GLU A 29 10.21 20.76 17.10
CA GLU A 29 10.35 22.16 16.67
C GLU A 29 8.96 22.66 16.22
N LYS A 30 8.64 23.93 16.50
CA LYS A 30 7.39 24.58 16.08
C LYS A 30 7.31 24.65 14.54
N SER A 31 7.20 23.50 13.90
CA SER A 31 7.00 23.40 12.45
C SER A 31 5.60 23.91 12.11
N SER A 32 5.51 24.79 11.15
CA SER A 32 4.23 25.25 10.60
C SER A 32 3.31 24.07 10.16
N LEU A 33 3.92 22.93 9.80
CA LEU A 33 3.20 21.70 9.42
C LEU A 33 2.41 21.08 10.57
N ASN A 34 2.84 21.26 11.83
CA ASN A 34 2.14 20.70 12.98
C ASN A 34 0.77 21.36 13.20
N VAL A 35 0.61 22.62 12.77
CA VAL A 35 -0.70 23.29 12.80
C VAL A 35 -1.70 22.56 11.89
N TYR A 36 -1.29 22.26 10.66
CA TYR A 36 -2.13 21.53 9.69
C TYR A 36 -2.38 20.06 10.12
N ARG A 37 -1.37 19.38 10.67
CA ARG A 37 -1.55 18.02 11.22
C ARG A 37 -2.57 17.99 12.36
N ASN A 38 -2.53 18.98 13.23
CA ASN A 38 -3.49 19.10 14.33
C ASN A 38 -4.89 19.44 13.80
N GLU A 39 -5.00 20.31 12.80
CA GLU A 39 -6.28 20.63 12.16
C GLU A 39 -6.90 19.38 11.49
N ILE A 40 -6.14 18.63 10.68
CA ILE A 40 -6.59 17.38 10.05
C ILE A 40 -7.06 16.39 11.11
N SER A 41 -6.28 16.22 12.17
CA SER A 41 -6.64 15.33 13.27
C SER A 41 -7.91 15.77 14.01
N GLU A 42 -8.14 17.08 14.14
CA GLU A 42 -9.37 17.59 14.76
C GLU A 42 -10.59 17.39 13.85
N LEU A 43 -10.44 17.59 12.53
CA LEU A 43 -11.50 17.29 11.57
C LEU A 43 -11.88 15.80 11.58
N CYS A 44 -10.89 14.90 11.65
CA CYS A 44 -11.12 13.46 11.81
C CYS A 44 -11.86 13.15 13.13
N PHE A 45 -11.50 13.82 14.22
CA PHE A 45 -12.20 13.67 15.50
C PHE A 45 -13.65 14.16 15.44
N GLN A 46 -13.93 15.26 14.74
CA GLN A 46 -15.31 15.73 14.55
C GLN A 46 -16.12 14.77 13.67
N ALA A 47 -15.53 14.28 12.57
CA ALA A 47 -16.13 13.29 11.69
C ALA A 47 -16.48 11.98 12.44
N ALA A 48 -15.69 11.59 13.45
CA ALA A 48 -15.96 10.41 14.26
C ALA A 48 -17.28 10.49 15.05
N LYS A 49 -17.84 11.69 15.21
CA LYS A 49 -19.11 11.92 15.91
C LYS A 49 -20.34 11.75 15.00
N GLU A 50 -20.15 11.65 13.70
CA GLU A 50 -21.20 11.47 12.71
C GLU A 50 -21.52 9.99 12.52
N GLU A 51 -22.82 9.66 12.37
CA GLU A 51 -23.28 8.30 12.08
C GLU A 51 -23.26 8.05 10.56
N ARG A 52 -22.07 7.83 10.03
CA ARG A 52 -21.84 7.45 8.63
C ARG A 52 -21.04 6.16 8.59
N SER A 53 -21.16 5.43 7.48
CA SER A 53 -20.52 4.13 7.34
C SER A 53 -19.30 4.16 6.42
N LEU A 54 -19.15 5.18 5.57
CA LEU A 54 -18.07 5.26 4.58
C LEU A 54 -17.44 6.64 4.55
N TYR A 55 -16.16 6.68 4.84
CA TYR A 55 -15.35 7.90 4.90
C TYR A 55 -14.13 7.80 4.00
N ARG A 56 -13.60 8.93 3.60
CA ARG A 56 -12.28 9.04 3.00
C ARG A 56 -11.45 10.11 3.71
N LEU A 57 -10.15 9.91 3.70
CA LEU A 57 -9.15 10.83 4.21
C LEU A 57 -8.12 11.09 3.11
N THR A 58 -8.31 12.21 2.40
CA THR A 58 -7.45 12.62 1.28
C THR A 58 -6.52 13.73 1.73
N VAL A 59 -5.30 13.37 2.12
CA VAL A 59 -4.31 14.33 2.61
C VAL A 59 -2.90 13.97 2.11
N PRO A 60 -2.02 14.98 1.91
CA PRO A 60 -0.67 14.77 1.40
C PRO A 60 0.16 13.80 2.25
N THR A 61 1.22 13.26 1.66
CA THR A 61 2.19 12.45 2.40
C THR A 61 2.86 13.27 3.51
N GLY A 62 2.95 12.70 4.72
CA GLY A 62 3.49 13.39 5.89
C GLY A 62 2.49 14.27 6.66
N ALA A 63 1.22 14.30 6.26
CA ALA A 63 0.15 15.03 6.95
C ALA A 63 -0.40 14.32 8.21
N GLY A 64 0.17 13.17 8.61
CA GLY A 64 -0.23 12.44 9.81
C GLY A 64 -1.45 11.55 9.62
N LYS A 65 -1.60 10.92 8.45
CA LYS A 65 -2.70 10.00 8.11
C LYS A 65 -2.93 8.92 9.17
N THR A 66 -1.88 8.20 9.57
CA THR A 66 -1.96 7.06 10.50
C THR A 66 -2.59 7.46 11.83
N LEU A 67 -2.05 8.49 12.49
CA LEU A 67 -2.57 8.94 13.79
C LEU A 67 -3.95 9.61 13.69
N SER A 68 -4.24 10.33 12.60
CA SER A 68 -5.54 10.99 12.42
C SER A 68 -6.65 9.98 12.14
N SER A 69 -6.39 8.96 11.30
CA SER A 69 -7.35 7.88 11.05
C SER A 69 -7.53 6.96 12.26
N LEU A 70 -6.46 6.71 13.03
CA LEU A 70 -6.55 5.97 14.30
C LEU A 70 -7.39 6.72 15.33
N ARG A 71 -7.20 8.06 15.47
CA ARG A 71 -8.00 8.90 16.34
C ARG A 71 -9.49 8.84 15.97
N PHE A 72 -9.79 8.99 14.67
CA PHE A 72 -11.14 8.78 14.17
C PHE A 72 -11.68 7.42 14.59
N ALA A 73 -10.95 6.35 14.31
CA ALA A 73 -11.41 4.98 14.53
C ALA A 73 -11.70 4.68 16.00
N LEU A 74 -10.82 5.10 16.91
CA LEU A 74 -10.99 4.92 18.36
C LEU A 74 -12.22 5.66 18.88
N CYS A 75 -12.36 6.95 18.52
CA CYS A 75 -13.50 7.76 18.96
C CYS A 75 -14.82 7.28 18.36
N HIS A 76 -14.82 6.87 17.10
CA HIS A 76 -15.99 6.31 16.43
C HIS A 76 -16.37 4.93 17.00
N ALA A 77 -15.37 4.08 17.26
CA ALA A 77 -15.58 2.76 17.86
C ALA A 77 -16.18 2.87 19.27
N GLN A 78 -15.68 3.80 20.07
CA GLN A 78 -16.23 4.08 21.41
C GLN A 78 -17.68 4.57 21.33
N LYS A 79 -17.95 5.55 20.47
CA LYS A 79 -19.28 6.17 20.36
C LYS A 79 -20.35 5.21 19.84
N TYR A 80 -20.01 4.40 18.82
CA TYR A 80 -20.96 3.51 18.14
C TYR A 80 -20.80 2.04 18.53
N HIS A 81 -20.09 1.76 19.63
CA HIS A 81 -19.92 0.43 20.22
C HIS A 81 -19.37 -0.61 19.23
N LYS A 82 -18.38 -0.21 18.42
CA LYS A 82 -17.70 -1.13 17.51
C LYS A 82 -16.80 -2.09 18.28
N ARG A 83 -16.69 -3.32 17.79
CA ARG A 83 -15.94 -4.41 18.48
C ARG A 83 -14.46 -4.41 18.16
N HIS A 84 -14.11 -4.07 16.93
CA HIS A 84 -12.73 -4.15 16.42
C HIS A 84 -12.38 -2.91 15.61
N ILE A 85 -11.09 -2.58 15.61
CA ILE A 85 -10.47 -1.66 14.65
C ILE A 85 -9.50 -2.47 13.80
N ILE A 86 -9.63 -2.42 12.48
CA ILE A 86 -8.79 -3.18 11.55
C ILE A 86 -8.05 -2.19 10.66
N TYR A 87 -6.73 -2.11 10.81
CA TYR A 87 -5.86 -1.26 9.99
C TYR A 87 -5.22 -2.10 8.90
N VAL A 88 -5.47 -1.76 7.66
CA VAL A 88 -5.02 -2.51 6.48
C VAL A 88 -3.98 -1.71 5.73
N ALA A 89 -2.75 -2.20 5.68
CA ALA A 89 -1.65 -1.60 4.92
C ALA A 89 -1.35 -2.41 3.65
N PRO A 90 -0.89 -1.78 2.55
CA PRO A 90 -0.65 -2.49 1.30
C PRO A 90 0.55 -3.44 1.34
N TYR A 91 1.60 -3.09 2.10
CA TYR A 91 2.88 -3.81 2.13
C TYR A 91 3.34 -4.10 3.56
N ASN A 92 4.11 -5.19 3.75
CA ASN A 92 4.63 -5.59 5.07
C ASN A 92 5.52 -4.51 5.71
N SER A 93 6.35 -3.82 4.93
CA SER A 93 7.24 -2.77 5.44
C SER A 93 6.50 -1.56 6.03
N ILE A 94 5.37 -1.18 5.42
CA ILE A 94 4.49 -0.13 5.98
C ILE A 94 3.77 -0.66 7.21
N LEU A 95 3.35 -1.92 7.17
CA LEU A 95 2.58 -2.54 8.23
C LEU A 95 3.38 -2.57 9.53
N GLU A 96 4.64 -3.05 9.51
CA GLU A 96 5.52 -3.11 10.68
C GLU A 96 5.69 -1.71 11.31
N GLN A 97 5.95 -0.69 10.49
CA GLN A 97 6.08 0.69 10.94
C GLN A 97 4.78 1.23 11.56
N ASN A 98 3.64 1.02 10.87
CA ASN A 98 2.35 1.48 11.37
C ASN A 98 1.90 0.72 12.62
N ALA A 99 2.20 -0.59 12.71
CA ALA A 99 1.89 -1.38 13.89
C ALA A 99 2.65 -0.86 15.13
N GLU A 100 3.93 -0.51 14.96
CA GLU A 100 4.72 0.06 16.06
C GLU A 100 4.20 1.45 16.46
N GLU A 101 3.90 2.32 15.50
CA GLU A 101 3.30 3.64 15.77
C GLU A 101 1.94 3.51 16.48
N ILE A 102 1.09 2.57 16.05
CA ILE A 102 -0.21 2.29 16.68
C ILE A 102 -0.02 1.77 18.11
N ARG A 103 0.93 0.83 18.37
CA ARG A 103 1.22 0.33 19.73
C ARG A 103 1.65 1.47 20.66
N GLN A 104 2.54 2.33 20.19
CA GLN A 104 2.98 3.49 20.96
C GLN A 104 1.83 4.47 21.21
N ALA A 105 0.99 4.69 20.21
CA ALA A 105 -0.14 5.61 20.32
C ALA A 105 -1.24 5.12 21.27
N VAL A 106 -1.54 3.81 21.30
CA VAL A 106 -2.57 3.24 22.19
C VAL A 106 -2.05 2.88 23.58
N GLY A 107 -0.72 2.82 23.77
CA GLY A 107 -0.07 2.62 25.07
C GLY A 107 -0.09 1.20 25.63
N ASN A 108 -0.73 0.25 24.95
CA ASN A 108 -0.75 -1.15 25.35
C ASN A 108 -0.59 -2.07 24.14
N ALA A 109 0.56 -2.74 24.08
CA ALA A 109 0.91 -3.62 22.96
C ALA A 109 -0.03 -4.84 22.85
N ASP A 110 -0.61 -5.32 23.96
CA ASP A 110 -1.51 -6.48 23.97
C ASP A 110 -2.86 -6.20 23.28
N PHE A 111 -3.20 -4.94 23.08
CA PHE A 111 -4.41 -4.56 22.32
C PHE A 111 -4.23 -4.71 20.81
N VAL A 112 -2.98 -4.80 20.32
CA VAL A 112 -2.65 -4.74 18.90
C VAL A 112 -2.15 -6.09 18.40
N LEU A 113 -2.96 -6.77 17.61
CA LEU A 113 -2.59 -7.96 16.87
C LEU A 113 -2.02 -7.55 15.50
N GLU A 114 -0.76 -7.83 15.27
CA GLU A 114 -0.13 -7.70 13.97
C GLU A 114 -0.27 -9.03 13.21
N HIS A 115 -0.70 -8.99 11.93
CA HIS A 115 -0.93 -10.20 11.15
C HIS A 115 -0.42 -10.06 9.70
N HIS A 116 0.73 -10.66 9.45
CA HIS A 116 1.33 -10.82 8.11
C HIS A 116 2.19 -12.10 8.06
N CYS A 117 2.80 -12.38 6.90
CA CYS A 117 3.53 -13.63 6.68
C CYS A 117 4.90 -13.75 7.38
N ASN A 118 5.44 -12.64 7.91
CA ASN A 118 6.83 -12.57 8.41
C ASN A 118 6.92 -12.59 9.95
N ILE A 119 5.85 -12.91 10.67
CA ILE A 119 5.89 -12.94 12.14
C ILE A 119 6.24 -14.35 12.62
N PHE A 120 7.32 -14.44 13.38
CA PHE A 120 7.78 -15.67 14.03
C PHE A 120 7.92 -15.43 15.52
N TYR A 121 7.52 -16.42 16.32
CA TYR A 121 7.68 -16.43 17.78
C TYR A 121 8.65 -17.53 18.18
N GLU A 122 9.60 -17.22 19.05
CA GLU A 122 10.54 -18.20 19.61
C GLU A 122 9.85 -19.16 20.59
N ASP A 123 8.81 -18.68 21.28
CA ASP A 123 8.04 -19.44 22.28
C ASP A 123 6.85 -20.13 21.60
N GLU A 124 6.78 -21.47 21.69
CA GLU A 124 5.70 -22.28 21.11
C GLU A 124 4.30 -21.92 21.67
N ASN A 125 4.23 -21.53 22.95
CA ASN A 125 2.96 -21.09 23.55
C ASN A 125 2.48 -19.77 22.96
N ARG A 126 3.39 -18.83 22.75
CA ARG A 126 3.10 -17.56 22.10
C ARG A 126 2.72 -17.78 20.64
N GLU A 127 3.41 -18.65 19.92
CA GLU A 127 3.06 -19.02 18.54
C GLU A 127 1.65 -19.63 18.47
N MET A 128 1.28 -20.50 19.41
CA MET A 128 -0.05 -21.11 19.44
C MET A 128 -1.16 -20.08 19.73
N VAL A 129 -0.93 -19.16 20.67
CA VAL A 129 -1.86 -18.06 20.97
C VAL A 129 -2.00 -17.15 19.74
N TYR A 130 -0.89 -16.77 19.14
CA TYR A 130 -0.86 -15.94 17.93
C TYR A 130 -1.64 -16.60 16.78
N LYS A 131 -1.42 -17.88 16.50
CA LYS A 131 -2.17 -18.63 15.48
C LYS A 131 -3.67 -18.60 15.73
N LYS A 132 -4.12 -18.80 16.97
CA LYS A 132 -5.55 -18.71 17.33
C LYS A 132 -6.11 -17.31 17.08
N LEU A 133 -5.40 -16.27 17.49
CA LEU A 133 -5.82 -14.89 17.30
C LEU A 133 -5.87 -14.50 15.81
N THR A 134 -4.89 -14.93 15.02
CA THR A 134 -4.84 -14.64 13.58
C THR A 134 -5.83 -15.46 12.76
N GLU A 135 -6.25 -16.63 13.23
CA GLU A 135 -7.32 -17.41 12.59
C GLU A 135 -8.70 -16.74 12.69
N SER A 136 -8.96 -16.00 13.75
CA SER A 136 -10.27 -15.37 14.00
C SER A 136 -10.24 -13.85 13.94
N TRP A 137 -9.09 -13.21 14.15
CA TRP A 137 -8.96 -11.77 14.38
C TRP A 137 -9.72 -11.29 15.63
N ASP A 138 -9.70 -12.07 16.70
CA ASP A 138 -10.36 -11.74 17.97
C ASP A 138 -9.43 -10.90 18.88
N ALA A 139 -8.97 -9.77 18.37
CA ALA A 139 -8.21 -8.75 19.12
C ALA A 139 -8.89 -7.39 18.94
N PRO A 140 -8.72 -6.44 19.90
CA PRO A 140 -9.32 -5.11 19.79
C PRO A 140 -8.87 -4.38 18.53
N ILE A 141 -7.58 -4.32 18.29
CA ILE A 141 -6.96 -3.67 17.12
C ILE A 141 -6.18 -4.72 16.32
N ILE A 142 -6.49 -4.84 15.06
CA ILE A 142 -5.79 -5.72 14.11
C ILE A 142 -5.07 -4.85 13.08
N VAL A 143 -3.76 -5.06 12.93
CA VAL A 143 -2.97 -4.45 11.87
C VAL A 143 -2.57 -5.53 10.88
N THR A 144 -3.00 -5.42 9.63
CA THR A 144 -2.85 -6.49 8.65
C THR A 144 -2.56 -5.97 7.24
N THR A 145 -2.21 -6.87 6.33
CA THR A 145 -1.94 -6.52 4.93
C THR A 145 -3.21 -6.54 4.08
N ALA A 146 -3.17 -5.78 2.97
CA ALA A 146 -4.20 -5.86 1.92
C ALA A 146 -4.41 -7.30 1.44
N VAL A 147 -3.34 -8.10 1.31
CA VAL A 147 -3.41 -9.50 0.90
C VAL A 147 -4.25 -10.33 1.88
N GLN A 148 -4.01 -10.19 3.18
CA GLN A 148 -4.76 -10.92 4.21
C GLN A 148 -6.23 -10.46 4.25
N MET A 149 -6.49 -9.17 4.11
CA MET A 149 -7.84 -8.62 4.07
C MET A 149 -8.62 -9.13 2.84
N LEU A 150 -8.03 -9.04 1.66
CA LEU A 150 -8.67 -9.48 0.41
C LEU A 150 -8.89 -11.00 0.41
N ASN A 151 -7.95 -11.79 0.96
CA ASN A 151 -8.14 -13.22 1.17
C ASN A 151 -9.28 -13.50 2.18
N THR A 152 -9.42 -12.69 3.22
CA THR A 152 -10.54 -12.80 4.17
C THR A 152 -11.88 -12.57 3.48
N LEU A 153 -11.94 -11.62 2.54
CA LEU A 153 -13.17 -11.28 1.81
C LEU A 153 -13.55 -12.32 0.73
N PHE A 154 -12.56 -12.92 0.05
CA PHE A 154 -12.84 -13.63 -1.20
C PHE A 154 -12.28 -15.05 -1.28
N SER A 155 -11.35 -15.47 -0.42
CA SER A 155 -10.76 -16.80 -0.48
C SER A 155 -11.67 -17.87 0.12
N SER A 156 -11.60 -19.10 -0.40
CA SER A 156 -12.29 -20.29 0.14
C SER A 156 -11.59 -20.93 1.34
N GLN A 157 -10.44 -20.40 1.77
CA GLN A 157 -9.69 -20.97 2.90
C GLN A 157 -10.47 -20.80 4.21
N LYS A 158 -10.55 -21.87 5.01
CA LYS A 158 -11.33 -21.89 6.27
C LYS A 158 -10.91 -20.82 7.28
N SER A 159 -9.60 -20.55 7.40
CA SER A 159 -9.07 -19.50 8.28
C SER A 159 -9.54 -18.11 7.82
N SER A 160 -9.50 -17.85 6.52
CA SER A 160 -9.99 -16.58 5.94
C SER A 160 -11.48 -16.37 6.18
N ILE A 161 -12.30 -17.41 5.97
CA ILE A 161 -13.75 -17.35 6.19
C ILE A 161 -14.10 -17.06 7.67
N ARG A 162 -13.34 -17.62 8.62
CA ARG A 162 -13.57 -17.37 10.06
C ARG A 162 -13.42 -15.90 10.44
N ARG A 163 -12.49 -15.18 9.81
CA ARG A 163 -12.23 -13.77 10.07
C ARG A 163 -13.38 -12.84 9.64
N MET A 164 -14.18 -13.27 8.65
CA MET A 164 -15.34 -12.49 8.15
C MET A 164 -16.30 -12.07 9.27
N TYR A 165 -16.48 -12.90 10.30
CA TYR A 165 -17.34 -12.57 11.43
C TYR A 165 -16.87 -11.29 12.16
N ASN A 166 -15.57 -11.11 12.33
CA ASN A 166 -15.00 -9.96 13.04
C ASN A 166 -14.81 -8.71 12.16
N LEU A 167 -15.15 -8.79 10.87
CA LEU A 167 -15.36 -7.59 10.04
C LEU A 167 -16.68 -6.90 10.36
N CYS A 168 -17.69 -7.64 10.89
CA CYS A 168 -18.95 -7.06 11.30
C CYS A 168 -18.78 -6.23 12.57
N ASN A 169 -19.51 -5.12 12.63
CA ASN A 169 -19.49 -4.18 13.75
C ASN A 169 -18.07 -3.69 14.10
N SER A 170 -17.27 -3.39 13.08
CA SER A 170 -15.88 -2.93 13.18
C SER A 170 -15.67 -1.58 12.51
N VAL A 171 -14.50 -0.96 12.74
CA VAL A 171 -13.97 0.14 11.94
C VAL A 171 -12.81 -0.40 11.13
N ILE A 172 -12.87 -0.30 9.80
CA ILE A 172 -11.80 -0.77 8.91
C ILE A 172 -11.17 0.44 8.24
N ILE A 173 -9.87 0.62 8.43
CA ILE A 173 -9.05 1.64 7.78
C ILE A 173 -8.25 0.96 6.66
N PHE A 174 -8.48 1.36 5.42
CA PHE A 174 -7.65 0.98 4.28
C PHE A 174 -6.65 2.08 4.00
N ASP A 175 -5.40 1.85 4.33
CA ASP A 175 -4.31 2.80 4.08
C ASP A 175 -3.70 2.57 2.69
N GLU A 176 -3.34 3.67 2.04
CA GLU A 176 -2.82 3.69 0.66
C GLU A 176 -3.66 2.84 -0.30
N VAL A 177 -4.98 3.09 -0.31
CA VAL A 177 -5.97 2.28 -1.06
C VAL A 177 -5.67 2.20 -2.57
N GLN A 178 -4.96 3.17 -3.14
CA GLN A 178 -4.53 3.17 -4.54
C GLN A 178 -3.52 2.05 -4.87
N ALA A 179 -2.85 1.50 -3.85
CA ALA A 179 -1.91 0.39 -4.04
C ALA A 179 -2.62 -0.98 -4.17
N PHE A 180 -3.94 -1.02 -4.05
CA PHE A 180 -4.70 -2.25 -4.21
C PHE A 180 -4.75 -2.69 -5.68
N PRO A 181 -4.79 -4.01 -5.96
CA PRO A 181 -4.83 -4.50 -7.32
C PRO A 181 -6.03 -3.95 -8.09
N VAL A 182 -5.80 -3.45 -9.30
CA VAL A 182 -6.90 -2.97 -10.18
C VAL A 182 -7.85 -4.09 -10.54
N ARG A 183 -7.27 -5.26 -10.82
CA ARG A 183 -8.04 -6.49 -11.02
C ARG A 183 -8.78 -6.84 -9.73
N GLY A 184 -10.10 -6.78 -9.78
CA GLY A 184 -10.95 -7.00 -8.61
C GLY A 184 -11.37 -5.73 -7.86
N THR A 185 -11.11 -4.54 -8.40
CA THR A 185 -11.60 -3.28 -7.81
C THR A 185 -13.12 -3.29 -7.65
N GLU A 186 -13.85 -3.83 -8.62
CA GLU A 186 -15.32 -3.97 -8.53
C GLU A 186 -15.75 -4.92 -7.40
N LEU A 187 -15.02 -6.04 -7.20
CA LEU A 187 -15.24 -6.92 -6.05
C LEU A 187 -14.98 -6.22 -4.73
N PHE A 188 -13.92 -5.42 -4.66
CA PHE A 188 -13.60 -4.62 -3.49
C PHE A 188 -14.73 -3.63 -3.18
N ASN A 189 -15.22 -2.89 -4.17
CA ASN A 189 -16.34 -1.97 -3.99
C ASN A 189 -17.60 -2.68 -3.50
N LEU A 190 -17.94 -3.84 -4.08
CA LEU A 190 -19.07 -4.66 -3.64
C LEU A 190 -18.91 -5.12 -2.17
N ALA A 191 -17.71 -5.55 -1.78
CA ALA A 191 -17.44 -5.95 -0.41
C ALA A 191 -17.55 -4.78 0.57
N VAL A 192 -16.99 -3.61 0.23
CA VAL A 192 -17.10 -2.41 1.06
C VAL A 192 -18.56 -1.98 1.20
N ASN A 193 -19.31 -1.93 0.10
CA ASN A 193 -20.74 -1.60 0.11
C ASN A 193 -21.55 -2.60 0.96
N PHE A 194 -21.23 -3.90 0.88
CA PHE A 194 -21.87 -4.92 1.71
C PHE A 194 -21.56 -4.75 3.20
N LEU A 195 -20.29 -4.56 3.55
CA LEU A 195 -19.87 -4.37 4.93
C LEU A 195 -20.51 -3.13 5.57
N THR A 196 -20.58 -2.03 4.82
CA THR A 196 -21.16 -0.78 5.31
C THR A 196 -22.68 -0.81 5.40
N ALA A 197 -23.36 -1.49 4.44
CA ALA A 197 -24.81 -1.52 4.39
C ALA A 197 -25.44 -2.58 5.33
N PHE A 198 -24.77 -3.74 5.49
CA PHE A 198 -25.37 -4.91 6.16
C PHE A 198 -24.64 -5.38 7.41
N CYS A 199 -23.37 -5.05 7.57
CA CYS A 199 -22.54 -5.58 8.66
C CYS A 199 -22.29 -4.56 9.80
N ASN A 200 -22.94 -3.40 9.78
CA ASN A 200 -22.68 -2.31 10.72
C ASN A 200 -21.19 -1.95 10.81
N THR A 201 -20.48 -2.02 9.68
CA THR A 201 -19.07 -1.73 9.59
C THR A 201 -18.86 -0.31 9.10
N THR A 202 -17.91 0.40 9.71
CA THR A 202 -17.48 1.72 9.24
C THR A 202 -16.17 1.55 8.49
N VAL A 203 -16.08 2.10 7.28
CA VAL A 203 -14.88 2.01 6.44
C VAL A 203 -14.29 3.38 6.21
N VAL A 204 -12.98 3.49 6.32
CA VAL A 204 -12.17 4.69 6.03
C VAL A 204 -11.18 4.36 4.94
N LEU A 205 -11.21 5.12 3.85
CA LEU A 205 -10.27 5.01 2.73
C LEU A 205 -9.22 6.11 2.82
N CYS A 206 -7.99 5.78 3.16
CA CYS A 206 -6.89 6.72 3.30
C CYS A 206 -5.98 6.70 2.06
N SER A 207 -5.66 7.86 1.52
CA SER A 207 -4.73 8.01 0.40
C SER A 207 -4.25 9.45 0.25
N ALA A 208 -3.08 9.65 -0.33
CA ALA A 208 -2.69 10.95 -0.89
C ALA A 208 -3.26 11.13 -2.32
N THR A 209 -3.48 10.03 -3.03
CA THR A 209 -3.99 9.97 -4.41
C THR A 209 -5.21 9.05 -4.45
N GLN A 210 -6.40 9.60 -4.15
CA GLN A 210 -7.62 8.80 -4.10
C GLN A 210 -8.00 8.27 -5.48
N PRO A 211 -8.10 6.94 -5.66
CA PRO A 211 -8.62 6.39 -6.90
C PRO A 211 -10.12 6.70 -7.03
N SER A 212 -10.57 6.98 -8.26
CA SER A 212 -11.97 7.32 -8.55
C SER A 212 -12.90 6.10 -8.48
N LEU A 213 -12.97 5.42 -7.33
CA LEU A 213 -13.72 4.18 -7.13
C LEU A 213 -15.24 4.34 -7.31
N ALA A 214 -15.75 5.55 -7.09
CA ALA A 214 -17.17 5.89 -7.29
C ALA A 214 -17.54 6.11 -8.77
N SER A 215 -16.56 6.26 -9.68
CA SER A 215 -16.79 6.55 -11.11
C SER A 215 -16.58 5.36 -12.03
N LEU A 216 -16.57 4.15 -11.51
CA LEU A 216 -16.55 2.93 -12.33
C LEU A 216 -17.87 2.79 -13.12
N LYS A 217 -17.85 2.07 -14.24
CA LYS A 217 -19.06 1.83 -15.06
C LYS A 217 -20.09 0.97 -14.34
N GLU A 218 -19.61 -0.02 -13.59
CA GLU A 218 -20.45 -0.95 -12.82
C GLU A 218 -19.87 -1.09 -11.41
N ASN A 219 -20.67 -1.55 -10.45
CA ASN A 219 -20.27 -1.82 -9.07
C ASN A 219 -19.52 -0.66 -8.42
N ASN A 220 -20.09 0.54 -8.54
CA ASN A 220 -19.54 1.75 -7.95
C ASN A 220 -19.47 1.65 -6.43
N LEU A 221 -18.47 2.31 -5.85
CA LEU A 221 -18.45 2.55 -4.42
C LEU A 221 -19.57 3.53 -4.04
N SER A 222 -20.21 3.29 -2.91
CA SER A 222 -21.20 4.22 -2.32
C SER A 222 -20.55 5.56 -1.96
N ASP A 223 -21.38 6.58 -1.78
CA ASP A 223 -20.92 7.93 -1.46
C ASP A 223 -20.07 7.95 -0.19
N CYS A 224 -18.86 8.51 -0.30
CA CYS A 224 -17.91 8.68 0.79
C CYS A 224 -17.95 10.11 1.33
N VAL A 225 -17.85 10.26 2.65
CA VAL A 225 -17.67 11.56 3.30
C VAL A 225 -16.18 11.86 3.44
N GLU A 226 -15.72 12.99 2.89
CA GLU A 226 -14.34 13.46 3.07
C GLU A 226 -14.19 14.07 4.47
N MET A 227 -13.23 13.53 5.27
CA MET A 227 -13.04 13.97 6.66
C MET A 227 -12.22 15.24 6.78
N ALA A 228 -11.22 15.44 5.95
CA ALA A 228 -10.28 16.56 6.06
C ALA A 228 -10.71 17.81 5.28
N GLY A 229 -11.86 17.75 4.58
CA GLY A 229 -12.27 18.80 3.65
C GLY A 229 -11.47 18.78 2.35
N PRO A 230 -11.48 19.84 1.55
CA PRO A 230 -10.87 19.84 0.24
C PRO A 230 -9.33 19.74 0.34
N SER A 231 -8.74 18.81 -0.41
CA SER A 231 -7.30 18.47 -0.35
C SER A 231 -6.41 19.66 -0.73
N TRP A 232 -6.85 20.55 -1.66
CA TRP A 232 -6.09 21.73 -2.09
C TRP A 232 -5.70 22.65 -0.93
N LYS A 233 -6.48 22.67 0.16
CA LYS A 233 -6.18 23.46 1.37
C LYS A 233 -4.82 23.12 1.99
N TYR A 234 -4.37 21.88 1.83
CA TYR A 234 -3.15 21.38 2.43
C TYR A 234 -2.00 21.25 1.43
N THR A 235 -2.30 21.21 0.13
CA THR A 235 -1.30 20.98 -0.92
C THR A 235 -0.15 21.97 -0.84
N ASP A 236 -0.45 23.27 -0.77
CA ASP A 236 0.57 24.32 -0.71
C ASP A 236 1.41 24.25 0.58
N ALA A 237 0.78 23.97 1.73
CA ALA A 237 1.48 23.89 3.02
C ALA A 237 2.46 22.70 3.07
N PHE A 238 2.10 21.59 2.44
CA PHE A 238 2.93 20.39 2.34
C PHE A 238 3.80 20.35 1.08
N LYS A 239 3.70 21.33 0.19
CA LYS A 239 4.54 21.42 -1.00
C LYS A 239 6.01 21.56 -0.59
N ARG A 240 6.82 20.64 -1.06
CA ARG A 240 8.24 20.54 -0.76
C ARG A 240 9.07 20.07 -1.95
N VAL A 241 8.39 19.76 -3.04
CA VAL A 241 8.99 19.26 -4.27
C VAL A 241 8.34 19.90 -5.49
N GLU A 242 9.08 19.93 -6.56
CA GLU A 242 8.58 20.27 -7.89
C GLU A 242 8.78 19.05 -8.79
N ILE A 243 7.72 18.62 -9.47
CA ILE A 243 7.75 17.48 -10.38
C ILE A 243 7.89 18.00 -11.80
N GLU A 244 8.95 17.58 -12.48
CA GLU A 244 9.23 17.95 -13.86
C GLU A 244 9.17 16.75 -14.79
N ASP A 245 8.43 16.87 -15.88
CA ASP A 245 8.40 15.89 -16.94
C ASP A 245 9.62 16.04 -17.88
N LYS A 246 10.48 15.05 -17.88
CA LYS A 246 11.66 14.89 -18.74
C LYS A 246 11.56 13.66 -19.65
N THR A 247 10.36 13.15 -19.90
CA THR A 247 10.15 11.95 -20.72
C THR A 247 10.61 12.11 -22.17
N ASP A 248 10.64 13.35 -22.66
CA ASP A 248 11.09 13.68 -24.02
C ASP A 248 12.57 14.07 -24.10
N LEU A 249 13.34 13.97 -22.99
CA LEU A 249 14.74 14.43 -22.95
C LEU A 249 15.62 13.66 -23.95
N VAL A 250 15.36 12.35 -24.09
CA VAL A 250 16.05 11.49 -25.06
C VAL A 250 15.02 10.84 -25.97
N ARG A 251 15.19 11.02 -27.29
CA ARG A 251 14.31 10.42 -28.27
C ARG A 251 14.40 8.88 -28.23
N GLY A 252 13.29 8.22 -27.94
CA GLY A 252 13.24 6.76 -27.80
C GLY A 252 13.41 6.25 -26.37
N GLY A 253 13.72 7.15 -25.43
CA GLY A 253 13.96 6.85 -24.03
C GLY A 253 15.44 6.80 -23.67
N MET A 254 15.73 6.85 -22.38
CA MET A 254 17.07 6.84 -21.81
C MET A 254 17.62 5.40 -21.71
N GLU A 255 18.87 5.21 -22.10
CA GLU A 255 19.62 4.01 -21.77
C GLU A 255 20.21 4.11 -20.34
N PRO A 256 20.70 3.02 -19.74
CA PRO A 256 21.30 3.05 -18.39
C PRO A 256 22.44 4.07 -18.22
N GLU A 257 23.21 4.30 -19.28
CA GLU A 257 24.30 5.28 -19.33
C GLU A 257 23.76 6.71 -19.24
N ASP A 258 22.70 7.03 -19.99
CA ASP A 258 22.08 8.35 -20.00
C ASP A 258 21.52 8.73 -18.63
N ILE A 259 20.85 7.77 -17.97
CA ILE A 259 20.29 8.01 -16.62
C ILE A 259 21.38 8.13 -15.57
N ALA A 260 22.49 7.38 -15.70
CA ALA A 260 23.63 7.50 -14.81
C ALA A 260 24.28 8.90 -14.93
N GLU A 261 24.48 9.40 -16.15
CA GLU A 261 25.01 10.76 -16.38
C GLU A 261 24.05 11.84 -15.84
N PHE A 262 22.74 11.69 -16.08
CA PHE A 262 21.73 12.60 -15.59
C PHE A 262 21.68 12.61 -14.04
N ALA A 263 21.79 11.44 -13.42
CA ALA A 263 21.80 11.30 -11.97
C ALA A 263 23.06 11.93 -11.33
N LEU A 264 24.22 11.81 -11.95
CA LEU A 264 25.45 12.47 -11.47
C LEU A 264 25.38 14.00 -11.57
N LYS A 265 24.70 14.54 -12.60
CA LYS A 265 24.44 15.97 -12.68
C LYS A 265 23.50 16.43 -11.55
N ALA A 266 22.39 15.72 -11.35
CA ALA A 266 21.46 16.00 -10.26
C ALA A 266 22.12 15.82 -8.87
N PHE A 267 23.00 14.84 -8.72
CA PHE A 267 23.73 14.60 -7.48
C PHE A 267 24.64 15.79 -7.09
N ARG A 268 25.34 16.38 -8.05
CA ARG A 268 26.19 17.55 -7.79
C ARG A 268 25.39 18.78 -7.37
N GLU A 269 24.11 18.87 -7.78
CA GLU A 269 23.22 19.97 -7.45
C GLU A 269 22.51 19.76 -6.10
N TYR A 270 22.02 18.54 -5.83
CA TYR A 270 21.15 18.24 -4.68
C TYR A 270 21.83 17.42 -3.56
N GLY A 271 23.06 16.96 -3.73
CA GLY A 271 23.84 16.21 -2.75
C GLY A 271 23.37 14.79 -2.46
N SER A 272 22.15 14.42 -2.86
CA SER A 272 21.65 13.05 -2.77
C SER A 272 20.56 12.78 -3.80
N VAL A 273 20.62 11.60 -4.43
CA VAL A 273 19.72 11.22 -5.51
C VAL A 273 19.14 9.82 -5.27
N LEU A 274 17.84 9.70 -5.45
CA LEU A 274 17.15 8.42 -5.52
C LEU A 274 16.68 8.19 -6.96
N ILE A 275 17.08 7.06 -7.54
CA ILE A 275 16.65 6.62 -8.86
C ILE A 275 15.70 5.45 -8.67
N ILE A 276 14.48 5.55 -9.21
CA ILE A 276 13.49 4.49 -9.14
C ILE A 276 13.12 4.06 -10.55
N VAL A 277 13.35 2.79 -10.85
CA VAL A 277 13.01 2.16 -12.12
C VAL A 277 12.01 1.01 -11.94
N ASN A 278 11.34 0.57 -13.01
CA ASN A 278 10.25 -0.40 -12.90
C ASN A 278 10.71 -1.87 -12.89
N THR A 279 11.95 -2.15 -13.35
CA THR A 279 12.45 -3.53 -13.43
C THR A 279 13.77 -3.72 -12.68
N ARG A 280 13.93 -4.92 -12.08
CA ARG A 280 15.16 -5.29 -11.37
C ARG A 280 16.39 -5.28 -12.29
N LYS A 281 16.20 -5.69 -13.55
CA LYS A 281 17.27 -5.69 -14.55
C LYS A 281 17.77 -4.28 -14.82
N CYS A 282 16.86 -3.34 -15.07
CA CYS A 282 17.18 -1.93 -15.29
C CYS A 282 17.88 -1.34 -14.06
N ALA A 283 17.38 -1.59 -12.85
CA ALA A 283 18.00 -1.12 -11.61
C ALA A 283 19.45 -1.60 -11.48
N LYS A 284 19.71 -2.88 -11.78
CA LYS A 284 21.06 -3.43 -11.75
C LYS A 284 21.96 -2.77 -12.80
N GLN A 285 21.48 -2.58 -14.03
CA GLN A 285 22.26 -1.95 -15.10
C GLN A 285 22.63 -0.50 -14.75
N VAL A 286 21.66 0.30 -14.29
CA VAL A 286 21.91 1.68 -13.85
C VAL A 286 22.91 1.72 -12.68
N TYR A 287 22.79 0.81 -11.72
CA TYR A 287 23.72 0.71 -10.61
C TYR A 287 25.16 0.40 -11.08
N GLU A 288 25.31 -0.54 -12.03
CA GLU A 288 26.61 -0.91 -12.58
C GLU A 288 27.25 0.26 -13.36
N GLU A 289 26.48 1.04 -14.12
CA GLU A 289 26.98 2.24 -14.80
C GLU A 289 27.40 3.34 -13.83
N LEU A 290 26.59 3.59 -12.79
CA LEU A 290 26.97 4.53 -11.74
C LEU A 290 28.24 4.11 -11.01
N LYS A 291 28.40 2.80 -10.72
CA LYS A 291 29.61 2.26 -10.08
C LYS A 291 30.87 2.50 -10.91
N ARG A 292 30.76 2.49 -12.25
CA ARG A 292 31.88 2.80 -13.15
C ARG A 292 32.19 4.31 -13.19
N SER A 293 31.17 5.15 -13.06
CA SER A 293 31.26 6.60 -13.33
C SER A 293 31.37 7.47 -12.10
N CYS A 294 30.91 7.00 -10.92
CA CYS A 294 30.81 7.78 -9.67
C CYS A 294 32.18 7.88 -8.94
N GLY A 295 33.07 6.91 -9.10
CA GLY A 295 34.33 6.86 -8.34
C GLY A 295 34.09 6.86 -6.84
N GLU A 296 34.83 7.69 -6.11
CA GLU A 296 34.71 7.89 -4.65
C GLU A 296 33.86 9.14 -4.27
N GLU A 297 33.16 9.75 -5.25
CA GLU A 297 32.41 10.98 -5.02
C GLU A 297 31.17 10.78 -4.11
N CYS A 298 30.61 9.58 -4.07
CA CYS A 298 29.38 9.28 -3.31
C CYS A 298 29.33 7.83 -2.81
N GLU A 299 28.53 7.61 -1.76
CA GLU A 299 28.13 6.27 -1.36
C GLU A 299 26.99 5.80 -2.27
N LEU A 300 27.21 4.67 -2.93
CA LEU A 300 26.29 4.11 -3.92
C LEU A 300 25.59 2.87 -3.37
N TYR A 301 24.26 2.89 -3.37
CA TYR A 301 23.40 1.83 -2.85
C TYR A 301 22.47 1.28 -3.94
N HIS A 302 22.12 -0.01 -3.80
CA HIS A 302 21.15 -0.68 -4.66
C HIS A 302 20.10 -1.40 -3.82
N LEU A 303 18.83 -1.21 -4.16
CA LEU A 303 17.71 -1.87 -3.49
C LEU A 303 16.79 -2.55 -4.50
N SER A 304 16.56 -3.85 -4.35
CA SER A 304 15.59 -4.58 -5.18
C SER A 304 15.00 -5.78 -4.45
N THR A 305 13.91 -6.30 -4.98
CA THR A 305 13.27 -7.53 -4.48
C THR A 305 14.08 -8.80 -4.76
N SER A 306 15.23 -8.70 -5.43
CA SER A 306 16.18 -9.83 -5.58
C SER A 306 17.07 -10.05 -4.37
N MET A 307 17.09 -9.08 -3.44
CA MET A 307 17.86 -9.17 -2.21
C MET A 307 17.08 -9.98 -1.17
N CYS A 308 17.77 -10.78 -0.36
CA CYS A 308 17.14 -11.40 0.79
C CYS A 308 16.68 -10.33 1.81
N PRO A 309 15.69 -10.63 2.65
CA PRO A 309 15.13 -9.64 3.59
C PRO A 309 16.18 -9.04 4.52
N LYS A 310 17.14 -9.83 5.00
CA LYS A 310 18.21 -9.39 5.90
C LYS A 310 19.14 -8.39 5.21
N ASN A 311 19.65 -8.74 4.03
CA ASN A 311 20.51 -7.84 3.24
C ASN A 311 19.80 -6.51 2.93
N ARG A 312 18.52 -6.57 2.54
CA ARG A 312 17.74 -5.36 2.28
C ARG A 312 17.59 -4.47 3.50
N LYS A 313 17.39 -5.05 4.70
CA LYS A 313 17.30 -4.32 5.95
C LYS A 313 18.62 -3.66 6.32
N GLU A 314 19.73 -4.34 6.11
CA GLU A 314 21.08 -3.82 6.33
C GLU A 314 21.39 -2.64 5.40
N GLU A 315 21.08 -2.77 4.10
CA GLU A 315 21.24 -1.68 3.13
C GLU A 315 20.38 -0.46 3.47
N LEU A 316 19.11 -0.67 3.87
CA LEU A 316 18.23 0.42 4.30
C LEU A 316 18.80 1.15 5.51
N ASN A 317 19.31 0.43 6.51
CA ASN A 317 19.93 1.00 7.70
C ASN A 317 21.22 1.77 7.34
N ALA A 318 22.02 1.24 6.42
CA ALA A 318 23.24 1.91 5.94
C ALA A 318 22.91 3.24 5.23
N ILE A 319 21.88 3.24 4.35
CA ILE A 319 21.41 4.47 3.70
C ILE A 319 20.93 5.49 4.74
N GLU A 320 20.14 5.05 5.73
CA GLU A 320 19.63 5.94 6.79
C GLU A 320 20.76 6.55 7.61
N GLN A 321 21.76 5.75 7.99
CA GLN A 321 22.96 6.23 8.69
C GLN A 321 23.77 7.21 7.84
N ALA A 322 23.97 6.91 6.56
CA ALA A 322 24.67 7.78 5.63
C ALA A 322 23.94 9.14 5.50
N ARG A 323 22.60 9.11 5.36
CA ARG A 323 21.79 10.32 5.28
C ARG A 323 21.80 11.13 6.58
N THR A 324 21.69 10.47 7.73
CA THR A 324 21.79 11.10 9.06
C THR A 324 23.13 11.80 9.25
N ASN A 325 24.20 11.18 8.77
CA ASN A 325 25.56 11.74 8.80
C ASN A 325 25.82 12.76 7.67
N LYS A 326 24.79 13.12 6.89
CA LYS A 326 24.86 14.05 5.74
C LYS A 326 25.92 13.65 4.70
N LYS A 327 26.16 12.36 4.56
CA LYS A 327 27.05 11.86 3.50
C LYS A 327 26.39 11.97 2.13
N PRO A 328 27.16 12.17 1.07
CA PRO A 328 26.68 12.18 -0.28
C PRO A 328 26.24 10.76 -0.71
N VAL A 329 24.98 10.60 -1.15
CA VAL A 329 24.38 9.29 -1.43
C VAL A 329 23.66 9.28 -2.77
N ILE A 330 23.89 8.24 -3.57
CA ILE A 330 23.04 7.85 -4.68
C ILE A 330 22.46 6.46 -4.40
N CYS A 331 21.15 6.32 -4.52
CA CYS A 331 20.46 5.04 -4.35
C CYS A 331 19.70 4.68 -5.63
N VAL A 332 19.92 3.49 -6.17
CA VAL A 332 19.16 2.93 -7.27
C VAL A 332 18.20 1.87 -6.72
N SER A 333 16.92 2.03 -6.99
CA SER A 333 15.90 1.13 -6.45
C SER A 333 14.83 0.77 -7.49
N THR A 334 14.10 -0.29 -7.22
CA THR A 334 12.79 -0.53 -7.82
C THR A 334 11.70 0.14 -6.97
N GLN A 335 10.43 -0.04 -7.32
CA GLN A 335 9.26 0.47 -6.55
C GLN A 335 9.26 0.12 -5.06
N LEU A 336 10.14 -0.76 -4.62
CA LEU A 336 10.29 -1.18 -3.23
C LEU A 336 10.42 0.00 -2.24
N ILE A 337 11.07 1.09 -2.67
CA ILE A 337 11.34 2.26 -1.82
C ILE A 337 10.18 3.26 -1.78
N GLU A 338 9.19 3.14 -2.67
CA GLU A 338 8.08 4.08 -2.75
C GLU A 338 7.20 4.03 -1.50
N ALA A 339 7.15 2.87 -0.84
CA ALA A 339 6.30 2.64 0.32
C ALA A 339 7.07 1.95 1.48
N GLY A 340 6.72 2.28 2.73
CA GLY A 340 7.25 1.60 3.93
C GLY A 340 8.70 1.93 4.30
N VAL A 341 9.29 2.99 3.74
CA VAL A 341 10.66 3.39 4.05
C VAL A 341 10.71 4.86 4.45
N ASN A 342 11.39 5.19 5.53
CA ASN A 342 11.52 6.57 6.02
C ASN A 342 12.85 7.21 5.56
N LEU A 343 13.08 7.25 4.25
CA LEU A 343 14.25 7.89 3.66
C LEU A 343 13.87 9.21 2.99
N SER A 344 14.82 10.14 2.97
CA SER A 344 14.72 11.46 2.34
C SER A 344 15.93 11.72 1.46
N PHE A 345 15.68 12.13 0.21
CA PHE A 345 16.71 12.50 -0.76
C PHE A 345 16.46 13.91 -1.30
N GLY A 346 17.53 14.62 -1.70
CA GLY A 346 17.40 15.96 -2.27
C GLY A 346 16.73 15.96 -3.65
N CYS A 347 16.98 14.93 -4.43
CA CYS A 347 16.40 14.74 -5.76
C CYS A 347 15.92 13.31 -5.95
N VAL A 348 14.82 13.14 -6.71
CA VAL A 348 14.30 11.83 -7.13
C VAL A 348 14.17 11.79 -8.64
N ILE A 349 14.69 10.73 -9.26
CA ILE A 349 14.53 10.43 -10.67
C ILE A 349 13.64 9.19 -10.78
N ARG A 350 12.47 9.31 -11.37
CA ARG A 350 11.49 8.24 -11.49
C ARG A 350 11.29 7.86 -12.96
N SER A 351 11.59 6.60 -13.29
CA SER A 351 11.14 6.06 -14.58
C SER A 351 9.62 6.13 -14.67
N LEU A 352 9.11 6.49 -15.82
CA LEU A 352 7.68 6.67 -16.06
C LEU A 352 6.86 5.46 -15.60
N ALA A 353 5.87 5.74 -14.78
CA ALA A 353 4.93 4.79 -14.18
C ALA A 353 3.56 5.47 -14.03
N GLY A 354 2.66 4.92 -13.22
CA GLY A 354 1.42 5.60 -12.86
C GLY A 354 1.66 6.89 -12.08
N LEU A 355 0.74 7.82 -12.17
CA LEU A 355 0.84 9.10 -11.45
C LEU A 355 0.86 8.89 -9.93
N ASP A 356 0.13 7.91 -9.42
CA ASP A 356 0.15 7.48 -8.02
C ASP A 356 1.56 7.07 -7.56
N SER A 357 2.26 6.30 -8.37
CA SER A 357 3.65 5.88 -8.11
C SER A 357 4.62 7.06 -8.17
N ILE A 358 4.42 7.99 -9.12
CA ILE A 358 5.21 9.23 -9.22
C ILE A 358 5.03 10.08 -7.97
N VAL A 359 3.80 10.27 -7.48
CA VAL A 359 3.51 11.03 -6.26
C VAL A 359 4.08 10.33 -5.01
N GLN A 360 4.06 8.99 -4.95
CA GLN A 360 4.71 8.24 -3.87
C GLN A 360 6.23 8.42 -3.88
N ALA A 361 6.85 8.37 -5.06
CA ALA A 361 8.27 8.66 -5.24
C ALA A 361 8.61 10.10 -4.83
N ALA A 362 7.77 11.07 -5.18
CA ALA A 362 7.88 12.46 -4.75
C ALA A 362 7.82 12.60 -3.22
N GLY A 363 7.07 11.73 -2.56
CA GLY A 363 7.03 11.60 -1.10
C GLY A 363 8.38 11.23 -0.45
N ARG A 364 9.37 10.75 -1.22
CA ARG A 364 10.75 10.45 -0.79
C ARG A 364 11.71 11.59 -1.07
N CYS A 365 11.28 12.59 -1.82
CA CYS A 365 12.06 13.79 -2.11
C CYS A 365 11.85 14.84 -1.03
N ASN A 366 12.92 15.40 -0.51
CA ASN A 366 12.93 16.49 0.48
C ASN A 366 11.92 16.28 1.64
N ARG A 367 11.81 15.03 2.10
CA ARG A 367 10.78 14.61 3.07
C ARG A 367 10.85 15.38 4.39
N HIS A 368 12.05 15.73 4.81
CA HIS A 368 12.30 16.44 6.06
C HIS A 368 12.50 17.96 5.86
N LYS A 369 12.22 18.48 4.64
CA LYS A 369 12.45 19.91 4.29
C LYS A 369 13.88 20.37 4.54
N GLU A 370 14.86 19.55 4.20
CA GLU A 370 16.29 19.90 4.27
C GLU A 370 16.68 20.92 3.20
N LEU A 371 15.95 20.98 2.09
CA LEU A 371 16.06 21.94 1.00
C LEU A 371 14.82 22.83 0.97
N GLU A 372 14.94 24.01 0.41
CA GLU A 372 13.79 24.88 0.15
C GLU A 372 12.79 24.17 -0.78
N MET A 373 13.30 23.59 -1.87
CA MET A 373 12.51 22.82 -2.83
C MET A 373 13.34 21.65 -3.37
N GLY A 374 12.83 20.42 -3.26
CA GLY A 374 13.39 19.23 -3.89
C GLY A 374 12.93 19.10 -5.33
N LYS A 375 13.64 18.32 -6.14
CA LYS A 375 13.27 18.07 -7.54
C LYS A 375 12.95 16.61 -7.78
N VAL A 376 11.86 16.39 -8.51
CA VAL A 376 11.45 15.06 -8.97
C VAL A 376 11.40 15.09 -10.50
N TYR A 377 12.21 14.27 -11.13
CA TYR A 377 12.26 14.16 -12.58
C TYR A 377 11.56 12.87 -13.03
N ILE A 378 10.56 13.01 -13.90
CA ILE A 378 9.96 11.87 -14.60
C ILE A 378 10.76 11.65 -15.88
N VAL A 379 11.32 10.47 -16.05
CA VAL A 379 12.11 10.10 -17.23
C VAL A 379 11.50 8.87 -17.91
N LYS A 380 11.73 8.70 -19.19
CA LYS A 380 11.32 7.51 -19.93
C LYS A 380 12.55 6.67 -20.24
N MET A 381 12.54 5.39 -19.85
CA MET A 381 13.60 4.45 -20.21
C MET A 381 13.37 3.90 -21.62
N ALA A 382 14.46 3.55 -22.29
CA ALA A 382 14.40 2.84 -23.56
C ALA A 382 13.73 1.47 -23.40
N GLN A 383 13.00 1.02 -24.41
CA GLN A 383 12.19 -0.20 -24.34
C GLN A 383 13.04 -1.46 -24.05
N ASP A 384 14.26 -1.51 -24.57
CA ASP A 384 15.17 -2.65 -24.34
C ASP A 384 15.83 -2.62 -22.96
N ALA A 385 16.02 -1.44 -22.38
CA ALA A 385 16.52 -1.26 -21.02
C ALA A 385 15.45 -1.62 -19.97
N GLU A 386 14.19 -1.25 -20.22
CA GLU A 386 13.10 -1.49 -19.27
C GLU A 386 11.90 -2.19 -19.94
N ARG A 387 11.99 -3.52 -20.09
CA ARG A 387 10.92 -4.33 -20.68
C ARG A 387 9.78 -4.57 -19.71
N LEU A 388 8.58 -4.09 -20.03
CA LEU A 388 7.37 -4.21 -19.21
C LEU A 388 6.37 -5.24 -19.73
N ASP A 389 6.78 -6.18 -20.61
CA ASP A 389 5.87 -7.12 -21.27
C ASP A 389 5.10 -8.03 -20.29
N ARG A 390 5.70 -8.34 -19.13
CA ARG A 390 5.10 -9.16 -18.07
C ARG A 390 4.52 -8.35 -16.92
N LEU A 391 4.61 -7.04 -16.97
CA LEU A 391 4.15 -6.10 -15.93
C LEU A 391 2.96 -5.29 -16.44
N TYR A 392 1.86 -5.99 -16.69
CA TYR A 392 0.66 -5.44 -17.35
C TYR A 392 0.10 -4.21 -16.64
N ASP A 393 0.04 -4.22 -15.30
CA ASP A 393 -0.49 -3.11 -14.52
C ASP A 393 0.41 -1.87 -14.64
N ILE A 394 1.74 -2.04 -14.55
CA ILE A 394 2.69 -0.93 -14.72
C ILE A 394 2.62 -0.36 -16.13
N ARG A 395 2.60 -1.22 -17.15
CA ARG A 395 2.51 -0.80 -18.55
C ARG A 395 1.22 -0.02 -18.83
N ARG A 396 0.14 -0.42 -18.21
CA ARG A 396 -1.15 0.26 -18.33
C ARG A 396 -1.13 1.61 -17.61
N ALA A 397 -0.63 1.64 -16.38
CA ALA A 397 -0.45 2.86 -15.60
C ALA A 397 0.43 3.87 -16.34
N GLN A 398 1.53 3.38 -16.95
CA GLN A 398 2.43 4.18 -17.77
C GLN A 398 1.71 4.83 -18.98
N LYS A 399 0.87 4.06 -19.70
CA LYS A 399 0.10 4.60 -20.83
C LYS A 399 -0.90 5.69 -20.40
N ALA A 400 -1.59 5.48 -19.29
CA ALA A 400 -2.50 6.49 -18.75
C ALA A 400 -1.74 7.75 -18.31
N ALA A 401 -0.57 7.57 -17.69
CA ALA A 401 0.30 8.69 -17.30
C ALA A 401 0.86 9.45 -18.52
N GLU A 402 1.25 8.76 -19.60
CA GLU A 402 1.68 9.41 -20.85
C GLU A 402 0.59 10.32 -21.43
N LYS A 403 -0.66 9.84 -21.48
CA LYS A 403 -1.80 10.65 -21.94
C LYS A 403 -2.04 11.85 -21.03
N PHE A 404 -2.05 11.62 -19.71
CA PHE A 404 -2.21 12.69 -18.74
C PHE A 404 -1.12 13.75 -18.89
N LEU A 405 0.16 13.35 -18.93
CA LEU A 405 1.30 14.27 -19.09
C LEU A 405 1.21 15.11 -20.38
N TYR A 406 0.73 14.50 -21.46
CA TYR A 406 0.51 15.22 -22.71
C TYR A 406 -0.51 16.37 -22.54
N TYR A 407 -1.65 16.11 -21.90
CA TYR A 407 -2.67 17.14 -21.66
C TYR A 407 -2.21 18.16 -20.59
N PHE A 408 -1.53 17.69 -19.55
CA PHE A 408 -0.99 18.57 -18.51
C PHE A 408 0.03 19.59 -19.07
N LYS A 409 0.89 19.19 -20.01
CA LYS A 409 1.80 20.11 -20.70
C LYS A 409 1.08 21.21 -21.48
N MET A 410 -0.10 20.92 -22.02
CA MET A 410 -0.85 21.91 -22.82
C MET A 410 -1.53 22.95 -21.94
N ASP A 411 -2.11 22.55 -20.83
CA ASP A 411 -2.81 23.44 -19.90
C ASP A 411 -2.73 22.91 -18.45
N PRO A 412 -1.65 23.22 -17.72
CA PRO A 412 -1.48 22.79 -16.32
C PRO A 412 -2.59 23.31 -15.40
N GLU A 413 -3.13 24.50 -15.66
CA GLU A 413 -4.13 25.13 -14.80
C GLU A 413 -5.46 24.36 -14.82
N GLN A 414 -5.80 23.72 -15.93
CA GLN A 414 -6.96 22.83 -16.02
C GLN A 414 -6.90 21.67 -15.01
N PHE A 415 -5.70 21.30 -14.58
CA PHE A 415 -5.42 20.21 -13.66
C PHE A 415 -4.91 20.71 -12.28
N GLY A 416 -5.28 21.93 -11.90
CA GLY A 416 -4.89 22.51 -10.61
C GLY A 416 -3.42 22.93 -10.50
N GLY A 417 -2.73 23.12 -11.63
CA GLY A 417 -1.36 23.67 -11.70
C GLY A 417 -0.25 22.76 -11.16
N SER A 418 -0.57 21.57 -10.65
CA SER A 418 0.40 20.62 -10.08
C SER A 418 0.03 19.19 -10.41
N MET A 419 1.04 18.34 -10.67
CA MET A 419 0.82 16.91 -11.00
C MET A 419 0.30 16.09 -9.82
N ASP A 420 0.47 16.56 -8.59
CA ASP A 420 -0.03 15.93 -7.37
C ASP A 420 -1.35 16.54 -6.87
N SER A 421 -1.99 17.41 -7.64
CA SER A 421 -3.31 17.96 -7.33
C SER A 421 -4.41 16.90 -7.42
N GLU A 422 -5.54 17.14 -6.76
CA GLU A 422 -6.73 16.28 -6.83
C GLU A 422 -7.28 16.18 -8.26
N ASP A 423 -7.26 17.29 -9.01
CA ASP A 423 -7.71 17.33 -10.40
C ASP A 423 -6.80 16.50 -11.32
N SER A 424 -5.47 16.60 -11.14
CA SER A 424 -4.50 15.77 -11.85
C SER A 424 -4.70 14.28 -11.58
N VAL A 425 -4.86 13.91 -10.32
CA VAL A 425 -5.09 12.53 -9.90
C VAL A 425 -6.42 12.01 -10.46
N THR A 426 -7.48 12.82 -10.41
CA THR A 426 -8.79 12.46 -10.97
C THR A 426 -8.73 12.25 -12.48
N ALA A 427 -8.06 13.14 -13.20
CA ALA A 427 -7.89 13.03 -14.64
C ALA A 427 -7.08 11.77 -15.01
N TYR A 428 -5.98 11.52 -14.33
CA TYR A 428 -5.18 10.30 -14.50
C TYR A 428 -6.00 9.02 -14.29
N TYR A 429 -6.74 8.93 -13.18
CA TYR A 429 -7.57 7.75 -12.93
C TYR A 429 -8.74 7.63 -13.91
N GLY A 430 -9.26 8.74 -14.43
CA GLY A 430 -10.20 8.74 -15.54
C GLY A 430 -9.64 7.99 -16.75
N GLU A 431 -8.41 8.32 -17.18
CA GLU A 431 -7.72 7.61 -18.27
C GLU A 431 -7.40 6.15 -17.90
N TYR A 432 -6.96 5.92 -16.67
CA TYR A 432 -6.55 4.60 -16.20
C TYR A 432 -7.69 3.58 -16.17
N PHE A 433 -8.88 3.98 -15.72
CA PHE A 433 -10.05 3.10 -15.66
C PHE A 433 -10.84 3.03 -16.98
N HIS A 434 -10.68 4.03 -17.86
CA HIS A 434 -11.38 4.07 -19.16
C HIS A 434 -10.63 3.40 -20.31
N ASP A 435 -9.36 3.02 -20.14
CA ASP A 435 -8.60 2.43 -21.24
C ASP A 435 -9.13 1.04 -21.63
N THR A 436 -9.83 1.08 -22.72
CA THR A 436 -10.05 0.13 -23.81
C THR A 436 -10.32 -1.35 -23.51
N GLY A 437 -11.54 -1.76 -23.75
CA GLY A 437 -11.92 -3.07 -24.35
C GLY A 437 -11.87 -4.33 -23.49
N ALA A 438 -10.97 -4.44 -22.57
CA ALA A 438 -11.00 -5.43 -21.49
C ALA A 438 -11.43 -4.71 -20.21
N GLU A 439 -12.38 -5.25 -19.48
CA GLU A 439 -12.87 -4.68 -18.20
C GLU A 439 -11.82 -4.92 -17.10
N PRO A 440 -10.85 -4.00 -16.90
CA PRO A 440 -9.66 -4.27 -16.11
C PRO A 440 -9.94 -4.31 -14.62
N THR A 441 -11.04 -3.72 -14.20
CA THR A 441 -11.52 -3.67 -12.82
C THR A 441 -12.23 -4.94 -12.39
N LYS A 442 -12.65 -5.76 -13.34
CA LYS A 442 -13.32 -7.06 -13.10
C LYS A 442 -12.32 -8.17 -12.86
N TYR A 443 -12.73 -9.16 -12.13
CA TYR A 443 -11.94 -10.36 -11.90
C TYR A 443 -12.49 -11.53 -12.75
N PRO A 444 -11.83 -11.91 -13.87
CA PRO A 444 -12.32 -12.97 -14.74
C PRO A 444 -12.21 -14.33 -14.04
N SER A 445 -13.22 -15.18 -14.23
CA SER A 445 -13.17 -16.59 -13.84
C SER A 445 -12.28 -17.37 -14.80
N ARG A 446 -11.50 -18.30 -14.26
CA ARG A 446 -10.63 -19.19 -15.06
C ARG A 446 -11.39 -20.39 -15.62
N SER A 447 -12.39 -20.88 -14.90
CA SER A 447 -13.17 -22.09 -15.27
C SER A 447 -14.49 -21.77 -15.95
N CYS A 448 -14.96 -20.54 -15.85
CA CYS A 448 -16.24 -20.09 -16.41
C CYS A 448 -16.02 -18.88 -17.32
N GLU A 449 -16.77 -18.81 -18.42
CA GLU A 449 -16.76 -17.64 -19.32
C GLU A 449 -17.53 -16.44 -18.69
N THR A 450 -17.08 -15.99 -17.50
CA THR A 450 -17.71 -14.92 -16.73
C THR A 450 -16.72 -14.32 -15.73
N THR A 451 -17.19 -13.48 -14.81
CA THR A 451 -16.40 -12.82 -13.78
C THR A 451 -16.79 -13.29 -12.37
N LEU A 452 -15.92 -13.12 -11.39
CA LEU A 452 -16.18 -13.57 -10.01
C LEU A 452 -17.33 -12.79 -9.35
N ASP A 453 -17.48 -11.50 -9.66
CA ASP A 453 -18.62 -10.69 -9.20
C ASP A 453 -19.95 -11.27 -9.71
N GLU A 454 -20.00 -11.73 -10.97
CA GLU A 454 -21.18 -12.39 -11.52
C GLU A 454 -21.43 -13.75 -10.85
N LEU A 455 -20.40 -14.55 -10.59
CA LEU A 455 -20.52 -15.84 -9.87
C LEU A 455 -21.01 -15.65 -8.42
N LEU A 456 -20.54 -14.62 -7.73
CA LEU A 456 -20.93 -14.28 -6.36
C LEU A 456 -22.28 -13.55 -6.29
N GLY A 457 -22.69 -12.91 -7.37
CA GLY A 457 -23.92 -12.15 -7.49
C GLY A 457 -25.06 -12.91 -8.15
N ARG A 458 -25.46 -12.44 -9.30
CA ARG A 458 -26.64 -12.96 -10.02
C ARG A 458 -26.42 -14.32 -10.67
N ASN A 459 -25.20 -14.65 -11.01
CA ASN A 459 -24.81 -15.86 -11.75
C ASN A 459 -25.69 -16.13 -12.99
N ARG A 460 -25.81 -15.11 -13.84
CA ARG A 460 -26.63 -15.17 -15.07
C ARG A 460 -26.32 -16.38 -15.95
N PRO A 461 -25.05 -16.82 -16.12
CA PRO A 461 -24.75 -18.01 -16.89
C PRO A 461 -25.46 -19.28 -16.35
N ALA A 462 -25.36 -19.51 -15.02
CA ALA A 462 -26.04 -20.67 -14.41
C ALA A 462 -27.55 -20.56 -14.49
N ARG A 463 -28.11 -19.37 -14.31
CA ARG A 463 -29.55 -19.11 -14.46
C ARG A 463 -30.04 -19.41 -15.89
N SER A 464 -29.32 -18.89 -16.89
CA SER A 464 -29.68 -19.14 -18.30
C SER A 464 -29.53 -20.62 -18.70
N GLN A 465 -28.56 -21.32 -18.12
CA GLN A 465 -28.38 -22.75 -18.33
C GLN A 465 -29.52 -23.56 -17.70
N PHE A 466 -29.91 -23.19 -16.45
CA PHE A 466 -31.05 -23.82 -15.78
C PHE A 466 -32.36 -23.63 -16.58
N GLU A 467 -32.67 -22.41 -17.00
CA GLU A 467 -33.85 -22.07 -17.78
C GLU A 467 -33.88 -22.84 -19.10
N ARG A 468 -32.75 -22.97 -19.80
CA ARG A 468 -32.63 -23.76 -21.04
C ARG A 468 -32.89 -25.25 -20.80
N LYS A 469 -32.44 -25.79 -19.65
CA LYS A 469 -32.56 -27.21 -19.35
C LYS A 469 -33.94 -27.61 -18.81
N HIS A 470 -34.56 -26.75 -18.01
CA HIS A 470 -35.78 -27.08 -17.24
C HIS A 470 -37.01 -26.28 -17.69
N GLY A 471 -36.81 -25.25 -18.54
CA GLY A 471 -37.88 -24.35 -18.99
C GLY A 471 -38.34 -23.37 -17.90
N SER A 472 -39.17 -22.41 -18.29
CA SER A 472 -39.64 -21.33 -17.39
C SER A 472 -40.66 -21.79 -16.32
N ARG A 473 -41.11 -23.05 -16.35
CA ARG A 473 -42.09 -23.60 -15.39
C ARG A 473 -41.47 -24.13 -14.10
N GLU A 474 -40.21 -24.51 -14.14
CA GLU A 474 -39.50 -24.95 -12.92
C GLU A 474 -38.99 -23.76 -12.12
N ARG A 475 -39.17 -23.81 -10.79
CA ARG A 475 -38.64 -22.78 -9.91
C ARG A 475 -37.12 -22.87 -9.85
N MET A 476 -36.47 -21.78 -10.22
CA MET A 476 -35.04 -21.63 -10.07
C MET A 476 -34.63 -21.77 -8.58
N PRO A 477 -33.50 -22.45 -8.30
CA PRO A 477 -32.93 -22.47 -6.95
C PRO A 477 -32.78 -21.05 -6.40
N ARG A 478 -33.10 -20.86 -5.11
CA ARG A 478 -32.98 -19.54 -4.45
C ARG A 478 -31.52 -19.05 -4.38
N ILE A 479 -30.60 -19.99 -4.21
CA ILE A 479 -29.16 -19.72 -4.16
C ILE A 479 -28.55 -20.27 -5.46
N CYS A 480 -28.12 -19.37 -6.32
CA CYS A 480 -27.45 -19.70 -7.59
C CYS A 480 -25.98 -19.28 -7.59
N GLN A 481 -25.51 -18.68 -6.50
CA GLN A 481 -24.14 -18.21 -6.35
C GLN A 481 -23.16 -19.37 -6.30
N ALA A 482 -21.99 -19.20 -6.94
CA ALA A 482 -20.94 -20.19 -7.01
C ALA A 482 -19.77 -19.81 -6.06
N PHE A 483 -20.06 -19.71 -4.76
CA PHE A 483 -19.08 -19.26 -3.75
C PHE A 483 -17.79 -20.10 -3.73
N ALA A 484 -17.92 -21.44 -3.83
CA ALA A 484 -16.76 -22.33 -3.82
C ALA A 484 -15.87 -22.10 -5.05
N THR A 485 -16.46 -21.98 -6.24
CA THR A 485 -15.72 -21.71 -7.48
C THR A 485 -15.00 -20.37 -7.38
N ALA A 486 -15.74 -19.30 -7.04
CA ALA A 486 -15.18 -17.98 -6.93
C ALA A 486 -14.04 -17.89 -5.90
N GLY A 487 -14.23 -18.49 -4.70
CA GLY A 487 -13.21 -18.47 -3.65
C GLY A 487 -11.98 -19.32 -3.94
N ASN A 488 -12.11 -20.39 -4.73
CA ASN A 488 -10.97 -21.20 -5.17
C ASN A 488 -10.17 -20.53 -6.30
N GLU A 489 -10.83 -19.72 -7.11
CA GLU A 489 -10.20 -19.01 -8.22
C GLU A 489 -9.62 -17.65 -7.83
N TYR A 490 -10.07 -17.10 -6.70
CA TYR A 490 -9.58 -15.81 -6.22
C TYR A 490 -8.15 -15.90 -5.70
N GLN A 491 -7.26 -15.10 -6.26
CA GLN A 491 -5.87 -14.98 -5.85
C GLN A 491 -5.47 -13.50 -5.86
N VAL A 492 -5.02 -12.99 -4.73
CA VAL A 492 -4.49 -11.62 -4.62
C VAL A 492 -3.14 -11.53 -5.32
N ILE A 493 -2.30 -12.56 -5.11
CA ILE A 493 -1.01 -12.72 -5.76
C ILE A 493 -1.15 -13.89 -6.71
N GLU A 494 -0.91 -13.65 -8.00
CA GLU A 494 -0.87 -14.75 -8.96
C GLU A 494 0.25 -15.70 -8.58
N GLU A 495 -0.08 -16.99 -8.46
CA GLU A 495 0.93 -18.03 -8.28
C GLU A 495 1.79 -18.09 -9.52
N ASP A 496 2.89 -17.37 -9.49
CA ASP A 496 3.98 -17.57 -10.42
C ASP A 496 4.64 -18.92 -10.10
N THR A 497 5.23 -19.54 -11.12
CA THR A 497 6.11 -20.73 -10.99
C THR A 497 7.40 -20.38 -10.24
N LYS A 498 7.35 -19.48 -9.27
CA LYS A 498 8.47 -19.05 -8.45
C LYS A 498 8.69 -20.04 -7.33
N VAL A 499 9.93 -20.45 -7.17
CA VAL A 499 10.37 -21.28 -6.05
C VAL A 499 11.11 -20.37 -5.07
N THR A 500 10.77 -20.48 -3.78
CA THR A 500 11.57 -19.83 -2.75
C THR A 500 12.94 -20.51 -2.68
N VAL A 501 13.99 -19.74 -2.81
CA VAL A 501 15.37 -20.21 -2.73
C VAL A 501 15.99 -19.66 -1.46
N VAL A 502 16.53 -20.54 -0.65
CA VAL A 502 17.35 -20.18 0.50
C VAL A 502 18.74 -19.82 0.01
N VAL A 503 19.32 -18.76 0.53
CA VAL A 503 20.64 -18.28 0.15
C VAL A 503 21.56 -18.24 1.36
N PRO A 504 22.83 -18.74 1.26
CA PRO A 504 23.82 -18.65 2.33
C PRO A 504 24.36 -17.21 2.40
N TYR A 505 23.60 -16.35 3.05
CA TYR A 505 23.91 -14.92 3.11
C TYR A 505 24.97 -14.59 4.17
N ASP A 506 24.95 -15.32 5.29
CA ASP A 506 25.89 -15.18 6.41
C ASP A 506 26.08 -16.53 7.14
N GLU A 507 26.97 -16.55 8.13
CA GLU A 507 27.28 -17.77 8.91
C GLU A 507 26.02 -18.39 9.53
N ALA A 508 25.07 -17.59 10.04
CA ALA A 508 23.83 -18.10 10.63
C ALA A 508 22.93 -18.77 9.57
N ALA A 509 22.90 -18.23 8.35
CA ALA A 509 22.16 -18.83 7.24
C ALA A 509 22.84 -20.10 6.75
N GLU A 510 24.18 -20.17 6.71
CA GLU A 510 24.94 -21.38 6.38
C GLU A 510 24.69 -22.49 7.40
N GLU A 511 24.78 -22.22 8.72
CA GLU A 511 24.47 -23.16 9.78
C GLU A 511 23.01 -23.66 9.70
N ALA A 512 22.08 -22.76 9.37
CA ALA A 512 20.67 -23.13 9.21
C ALA A 512 20.45 -24.04 7.99
N ILE A 513 21.14 -23.80 6.89
CA ILE A 513 21.12 -24.67 5.69
C ILE A 513 21.68 -26.04 6.04
N ASP A 514 22.86 -26.10 6.69
CA ASP A 514 23.48 -27.35 7.12
C ASP A 514 22.53 -28.15 8.03
N THR A 515 21.83 -27.45 8.96
CA THR A 515 20.83 -28.08 9.83
C THR A 515 19.65 -28.66 9.04
N LEU A 516 19.20 -27.98 7.97
CA LEU A 516 18.11 -28.47 7.10
C LEU A 516 18.53 -29.63 6.21
N GLU A 517 19.80 -29.72 5.85
CA GLU A 517 20.36 -30.81 5.05
C GLU A 517 20.72 -32.04 5.92
N ASP A 518 20.92 -31.84 7.24
CA ASP A 518 21.26 -32.94 8.16
C ASP A 518 20.05 -33.84 8.41
N ARG A 519 20.16 -35.10 8.03
CA ARG A 519 19.12 -36.14 8.19
C ARG A 519 18.86 -36.54 9.65
N PHE A 520 19.75 -36.21 10.55
CA PHE A 520 19.66 -36.53 11.97
C PHE A 520 19.12 -35.39 12.83
N SER A 521 18.96 -34.22 12.28
CA SER A 521 18.39 -33.08 12.98
C SER A 521 16.91 -33.29 13.30
N SER A 522 16.49 -32.82 14.46
CA SER A 522 15.10 -32.96 14.92
C SER A 522 14.16 -32.01 14.12
N LEU A 523 12.85 -32.31 14.15
CA LEU A 523 11.85 -31.40 13.57
C LEU A 523 11.90 -30.00 14.21
N SER A 524 12.27 -29.91 15.49
CA SER A 524 12.46 -28.64 16.21
C SER A 524 13.64 -27.86 15.63
N ASP A 525 14.77 -28.54 15.37
CA ASP A 525 15.96 -27.92 14.78
C ASP A 525 15.68 -27.41 13.37
N HIS A 526 14.97 -28.20 12.54
CA HIS A 526 14.53 -27.77 11.22
C HIS A 526 13.61 -26.54 11.27
N LYS A 527 12.66 -26.49 12.23
CA LYS A 527 11.81 -25.31 12.42
C LYS A 527 12.61 -24.07 12.82
N ASN A 528 13.61 -24.24 13.69
CA ASN A 528 14.47 -23.13 14.11
C ASN A 528 15.37 -22.67 12.97
N ALA A 529 15.93 -23.58 12.17
CA ALA A 529 16.70 -23.25 10.99
C ALA A 529 15.88 -22.44 9.96
N VAL A 530 14.64 -22.85 9.67
CA VAL A 530 13.72 -22.09 8.77
C VAL A 530 13.42 -20.69 9.31
N ARG A 531 13.46 -20.48 10.63
CA ARG A 531 13.23 -19.14 11.23
C ARG A 531 14.42 -18.19 11.04
N VAL A 532 15.62 -18.72 10.91
CA VAL A 532 16.83 -17.94 10.66
C VAL A 532 16.92 -17.49 9.20
N LEU A 533 16.42 -18.32 8.29
CA LEU A 533 16.40 -18.11 6.84
C LEU A 533 15.26 -17.22 6.40
#